data_e8e1aa1ed5e6967f2ac63cb6bbc0e2be
#
_entry.id   e8e1aa1ed5e6967f2ac63cb6bbc0e2be
#
_cell.length_a   1.000
_cell.length_b   1.000
_cell.length_c   1.000
_cell.angle_alpha   90.00
_cell.angle_beta   90.00
_cell.angle_gamma   90.00
#
_symmetry.space_group_name_H-M   'P 1'
#
loop_
_entity.id
_entity.type
_entity.pdbx_description
1 polymer ?
#
loop_
_entity_poly.entity_id
_entity_poly.type
_entity_poly.pdbx_seq_one_letter_code
_entity_poly.pdbx_strand_id
1 'polypeptide(L)'
;KNDPRRTREGIFFEETQQIEGKKIHFIGLDTRYFRSELKGKKNGYLANDDPNASVLGNEQWDWLDRTLEESKADIVIILSSIQILATNHRFEKWSNFTVDRKKLLTRIDGLMQDKKVILISGDRHRAGLYQKGNLIEITASALNKGSSRPIETDPLLLGKTYPQTNFGVLNIEPSKNIITLSINNKDGKELES
;
A
#
# COMPACT_ATOMS: atom_id res chain seq x y z
N LYS A 1 -0.91 -19.05 -19.27
CA LYS A 1 -0.66 -20.36 -18.63
C LYS A 1 0.71 -20.45 -17.94
N ASN A 2 1.67 -19.60 -18.29
CA ASN A 2 3.07 -19.64 -17.82
C ASN A 2 3.40 -18.55 -16.79
N ASP A 3 2.42 -18.06 -16.05
CA ASP A 3 2.65 -17.05 -15.00
C ASP A 3 3.43 -17.68 -13.86
N PRO A 4 4.57 -17.10 -13.45
CA PRO A 4 5.43 -17.66 -12.38
C PRO A 4 4.72 -17.74 -11.02
N ARG A 5 3.69 -16.93 -10.77
CA ARG A 5 2.85 -17.01 -9.55
C ARG A 5 2.09 -18.33 -9.41
N ARG A 6 2.04 -19.15 -10.45
CA ARG A 6 1.39 -20.48 -10.42
C ARG A 6 2.30 -21.59 -9.89
N THR A 7 3.59 -21.36 -9.84
CA THR A 7 4.62 -22.39 -9.54
C THR A 7 5.53 -22.01 -8.40
N ARG A 8 5.47 -20.78 -7.90
CA ARG A 8 6.21 -20.30 -6.73
C ARG A 8 5.30 -20.09 -5.54
N GLU A 9 5.87 -19.96 -4.38
CA GLU A 9 5.18 -19.52 -3.17
C GLU A 9 4.82 -18.04 -3.24
N GLY A 10 3.64 -17.69 -2.73
CA GLY A 10 3.11 -16.32 -2.74
C GLY A 10 2.70 -15.80 -4.13
N ILE A 11 1.97 -14.70 -4.12
CA ILE A 11 1.40 -14.09 -5.33
C ILE A 11 2.00 -12.71 -5.66
N PHE A 12 3.11 -12.33 -5.02
CA PHE A 12 3.79 -11.06 -5.30
C PHE A 12 4.21 -10.97 -6.78
N PHE A 13 4.26 -9.75 -7.32
CA PHE A 13 4.55 -9.54 -8.74
C PHE A 13 5.07 -8.14 -9.00
N GLU A 14 5.66 -7.97 -10.16
CA GLU A 14 5.97 -6.66 -10.74
C GLU A 14 5.51 -6.60 -12.19
N GLU A 15 5.20 -5.40 -12.64
CA GLU A 15 4.88 -5.10 -14.04
C GLU A 15 5.30 -3.67 -14.35
N THR A 16 5.92 -3.44 -15.49
CA THR A 16 6.28 -2.10 -15.96
C THR A 16 5.48 -1.74 -17.19
N GLN A 17 4.86 -0.57 -17.17
CA GLN A 17 4.16 -0.01 -18.31
C GLN A 17 4.81 1.31 -18.74
N GLN A 18 4.76 1.60 -20.03
CA GLN A 18 5.19 2.87 -20.57
C GLN A 18 3.97 3.66 -21.05
N ILE A 19 3.80 4.86 -20.48
CA ILE A 19 2.65 5.73 -20.74
C ILE A 19 3.22 7.14 -21.02
N GLU A 20 2.95 7.66 -22.21
CA GLU A 20 3.40 9.02 -22.64
C GLU A 20 4.88 9.30 -22.34
N GLY A 21 5.76 8.33 -22.63
CA GLY A 21 7.19 8.46 -22.44
C GLY A 21 7.71 8.24 -21.01
N LYS A 22 6.83 8.06 -20.04
CA LYS A 22 7.17 7.72 -18.65
C LYS A 22 7.02 6.23 -18.37
N LYS A 23 7.95 5.67 -17.61
CA LYS A 23 7.88 4.29 -17.13
C LYS A 23 7.20 4.26 -15.76
N ILE A 24 6.16 3.45 -15.65
CA ILE A 24 5.42 3.24 -14.39
C ILE A 24 5.63 1.78 -13.99
N HIS A 25 6.18 1.57 -12.80
CA HIS A 25 6.45 0.25 -12.24
C HIS A 25 5.43 -0.09 -11.15
N PHE A 26 4.64 -1.11 -11.39
CA PHE A 26 3.70 -1.66 -10.43
C PHE A 26 4.35 -2.82 -9.68
N ILE A 27 4.37 -2.76 -8.36
CA ILE A 27 4.93 -3.76 -7.46
C ILE A 27 3.84 -4.23 -6.51
N GLY A 28 3.37 -5.46 -6.71
CA GLY A 28 2.34 -6.08 -5.86
C GLY A 28 2.96 -6.93 -4.77
N LEU A 29 2.72 -6.57 -3.50
CA LEU A 29 3.20 -7.30 -2.34
C LEU A 29 2.19 -8.37 -1.89
N ASP A 30 2.66 -9.60 -1.65
CA ASP A 30 1.89 -10.59 -0.91
C ASP A 30 2.13 -10.39 0.59
N THR A 31 1.17 -9.80 1.26
CA THR A 31 1.25 -9.53 2.71
C THR A 31 0.56 -10.61 3.55
N ARG A 32 0.30 -11.78 2.96
CA ARG A 32 -0.42 -12.88 3.63
C ARG A 32 0.37 -14.17 3.70
N TYR A 33 0.94 -14.63 2.59
CA TYR A 33 1.53 -15.96 2.47
C TYR A 33 2.68 -16.17 3.46
N PHE A 34 3.61 -15.22 3.54
CA PHE A 34 4.85 -15.32 4.36
C PHE A 34 4.73 -14.65 5.73
N ARG A 35 3.60 -14.03 6.01
CA ARG A 35 3.43 -13.20 7.19
C ARG A 35 3.54 -14.00 8.48
N SER A 36 4.38 -13.54 9.39
CA SER A 36 4.44 -14.05 10.77
C SER A 36 3.12 -13.85 11.52
N GLU A 37 2.92 -14.57 12.60
CA GLU A 37 1.74 -14.42 13.45
C GLU A 37 1.64 -13.01 14.04
N LEU A 38 0.40 -12.51 14.11
CA LEU A 38 0.09 -11.23 14.74
C LEU A 38 0.10 -11.39 16.27
N LYS A 39 0.74 -10.45 16.96
CA LYS A 39 0.65 -10.36 18.42
C LYS A 39 -0.72 -9.81 18.84
N GLY A 40 -1.24 -10.28 19.97
CA GLY A 40 -2.49 -9.85 20.56
C GLY A 40 -3.70 -10.67 20.10
N LYS A 41 -4.91 -10.12 20.30
CA LYS A 41 -6.17 -10.79 19.97
C LYS A 41 -6.76 -10.20 18.69
N LYS A 42 -7.59 -10.99 18.00
CA LYS A 42 -8.35 -10.53 16.83
C LYS A 42 -9.04 -9.18 17.12
N ASN A 43 -8.85 -8.21 16.20
CA ASN A 43 -9.33 -6.83 16.36
C ASN A 43 -8.74 -6.06 17.54
N GLY A 44 -7.54 -6.41 17.97
CA GLY A 44 -6.75 -5.76 19.00
C GLY A 44 -5.29 -6.14 18.86
N TYR A 45 -4.78 -6.09 17.63
CA TYR A 45 -3.41 -6.48 17.32
C TYR A 45 -2.41 -5.45 17.87
N LEU A 46 -1.36 -5.98 18.48
CA LEU A 46 -0.28 -5.22 19.10
C LEU A 46 0.91 -5.10 18.16
N ALA A 47 1.76 -4.14 18.44
CA ALA A 47 3.04 -4.02 17.77
C ALA A 47 3.95 -5.22 18.11
N ASN A 48 4.67 -5.71 17.10
CA ASN A 48 5.68 -6.74 17.20
C ASN A 48 7.02 -6.16 16.76
N ASP A 49 7.94 -6.06 17.68
CA ASP A 49 9.30 -5.52 17.52
C ASP A 49 10.36 -6.63 17.37
N ASP A 50 9.94 -7.89 17.30
CA ASP A 50 10.83 -9.01 17.00
C ASP A 50 11.44 -8.83 15.61
N PRO A 51 12.78 -8.79 15.49
CA PRO A 51 13.46 -8.63 14.21
C PRO A 51 13.23 -9.80 13.23
N ASN A 52 12.78 -10.94 13.73
CA ASN A 52 12.47 -12.12 12.92
C ASN A 52 11.00 -12.14 12.46
N ALA A 53 10.15 -11.27 13.00
CA ALA A 53 8.77 -11.18 12.57
C ALA A 53 8.66 -10.35 11.28
N SER A 54 8.11 -10.95 10.25
CA SER A 54 8.04 -10.36 8.91
C SER A 54 6.64 -10.39 8.31
N VAL A 55 6.34 -9.40 7.49
CA VAL A 55 5.18 -9.38 6.60
C VAL A 55 5.46 -10.14 5.31
N LEU A 56 6.66 -9.98 4.76
CA LEU A 56 7.02 -10.49 3.44
C LEU A 56 7.82 -11.81 3.47
N GLY A 57 8.45 -12.15 4.61
CA GLY A 57 9.40 -13.25 4.67
C GLY A 57 10.68 -12.96 3.86
N ASN A 58 11.67 -13.83 3.97
CA ASN A 58 12.99 -13.58 3.35
C ASN A 58 12.92 -13.62 1.83
N GLU A 59 12.26 -14.62 1.25
CA GLU A 59 12.19 -14.80 -0.20
C GLU A 59 11.59 -13.57 -0.91
N GLN A 60 10.46 -13.07 -0.41
CA GLN A 60 9.85 -11.90 -1.01
C GLN A 60 10.64 -10.61 -0.72
N TRP A 61 11.34 -10.53 0.43
CA TRP A 61 12.25 -9.42 0.69
C TRP A 61 13.42 -9.38 -0.28
N ASP A 62 14.06 -10.53 -0.54
CA ASP A 62 15.18 -10.62 -1.49
C ASP A 62 14.73 -10.27 -2.91
N TRP A 63 13.52 -10.68 -3.29
CA TRP A 63 12.92 -10.30 -4.55
C TRP A 63 12.64 -8.80 -4.60
N LEU A 64 12.02 -8.23 -3.55
CA LEU A 64 11.66 -6.81 -3.51
C LEU A 64 12.90 -5.93 -3.56
N ASP A 65 13.94 -6.25 -2.79
CA ASP A 65 15.19 -5.48 -2.77
C ASP A 65 15.80 -5.43 -4.18
N ARG A 66 15.86 -6.54 -4.91
CA ARG A 66 16.33 -6.58 -6.32
C ARG A 66 15.41 -5.78 -7.26
N THR A 67 14.10 -5.98 -7.15
CA THR A 67 13.10 -5.28 -7.98
C THR A 67 13.21 -3.76 -7.83
N LEU A 68 13.41 -3.27 -6.60
CA LEU A 68 13.56 -1.83 -6.35
C LEU A 68 14.91 -1.30 -6.87
N GLU A 69 15.99 -2.04 -6.69
CA GLU A 69 17.34 -1.67 -7.13
C GLU A 69 17.43 -1.62 -8.67
N GLU A 70 16.83 -2.60 -9.35
CA GLU A 70 16.85 -2.70 -10.82
C GLU A 70 15.85 -1.77 -11.51
N SER A 71 14.92 -1.19 -10.77
CA SER A 71 13.85 -0.35 -11.33
C SER A 71 14.39 0.88 -12.04
N LYS A 72 14.05 1.01 -13.33
CA LYS A 72 14.32 2.18 -14.18
C LYS A 72 13.07 3.04 -14.42
N ALA A 73 12.10 2.93 -13.53
CA ALA A 73 10.85 3.66 -13.65
C ALA A 73 10.96 5.11 -13.12
N ASP A 74 10.14 5.98 -13.69
CA ASP A 74 9.94 7.34 -13.20
C ASP A 74 8.98 7.37 -12.00
N ILE A 75 8.01 6.44 -12.03
CA ILE A 75 6.96 6.33 -11.01
C ILE A 75 6.91 4.88 -10.53
N VAL A 76 6.92 4.66 -9.24
CA VAL A 76 6.75 3.35 -8.61
C VAL A 76 5.45 3.33 -7.83
N ILE A 77 4.60 2.34 -8.10
CA ILE A 77 3.32 2.13 -7.42
C ILE A 77 3.43 0.82 -6.64
N ILE A 78 3.40 0.91 -5.31
CA ILE A 78 3.45 -0.27 -4.44
C ILE A 78 2.02 -0.60 -3.99
N LEU A 79 1.59 -1.81 -4.34
CA LEU A 79 0.29 -2.36 -3.96
C LEU A 79 0.46 -3.26 -2.74
N SER A 80 -0.28 -2.98 -1.70
CA SER A 80 -0.30 -3.77 -0.46
C SER A 80 -1.73 -4.11 -0.07
N SER A 81 -2.01 -5.34 0.34
CA SER A 81 -3.37 -5.67 0.79
C SER A 81 -3.75 -4.99 2.09
N ILE A 82 -2.78 -4.62 2.94
CA ILE A 82 -2.97 -3.93 4.23
C ILE A 82 -2.24 -2.59 4.25
N GLN A 83 -2.70 -1.67 5.09
CA GLN A 83 -2.15 -0.32 5.19
C GLN A 83 -0.69 -0.28 5.66
N ILE A 84 0.12 0.52 4.99
CA ILE A 84 1.55 0.74 5.28
C ILE A 84 1.73 1.93 6.23
N LEU A 85 1.10 3.06 5.95
CA LEU A 85 1.29 4.29 6.72
C LEU A 85 0.47 4.32 8.00
N ALA A 86 -0.77 3.84 7.98
CA ALA A 86 -1.67 3.90 9.14
C ALA A 86 -1.06 3.25 10.38
N THR A 87 -1.29 3.89 11.55
CA THR A 87 -0.74 3.47 12.84
C THR A 87 -1.79 3.22 13.92
N ASN A 88 -2.90 3.93 13.87
CA ASN A 88 -3.75 4.12 15.06
C ASN A 88 -4.92 3.13 15.20
N HIS A 89 -5.34 2.46 14.13
CA HIS A 89 -6.43 1.50 14.25
C HIS A 89 -5.95 0.15 14.82
N ARG A 90 -6.87 -0.61 15.41
CA ARG A 90 -6.60 -1.88 16.11
C ARG A 90 -6.53 -3.12 15.21
N PHE A 91 -6.75 -2.96 13.91
CA PHE A 91 -6.75 -4.07 12.96
C PHE A 91 -5.37 -4.31 12.38
N GLU A 92 -5.25 -5.32 11.53
CA GLU A 92 -4.03 -5.65 10.83
C GLU A 92 -3.52 -4.49 9.97
N LYS A 93 -2.23 -4.23 10.04
CA LYS A 93 -1.51 -3.20 9.29
C LYS A 93 -0.01 -3.43 9.41
N TRP A 94 0.78 -2.79 8.56
CA TRP A 94 2.24 -2.92 8.61
C TRP A 94 2.84 -2.47 9.95
N SER A 95 2.24 -1.49 10.62
CA SER A 95 2.74 -1.02 11.92
C SER A 95 2.58 -2.05 13.06
N ASN A 96 1.93 -3.19 12.80
CA ASN A 96 2.02 -4.35 13.71
C ASN A 96 3.38 -5.07 13.63
N PHE A 97 4.16 -4.86 12.58
CA PHE A 97 5.51 -5.41 12.36
C PHE A 97 6.50 -4.26 12.25
N THR A 98 6.94 -3.75 13.40
CA THR A 98 7.64 -2.46 13.48
C THR A 98 8.97 -2.46 12.74
N VAL A 99 9.73 -3.56 12.82
CA VAL A 99 11.03 -3.71 12.16
C VAL A 99 10.85 -3.81 10.64
N ASP A 100 9.93 -4.67 10.20
CA ASP A 100 9.65 -4.89 8.78
C ASP A 100 9.10 -3.63 8.10
N ARG A 101 8.16 -2.95 8.77
CA ARG A 101 7.66 -1.65 8.29
C ARG A 101 8.76 -0.60 8.17
N LYS A 102 9.66 -0.51 9.16
CA LYS A 102 10.80 0.41 9.11
C LYS A 102 11.70 0.08 7.92
N LYS A 103 11.99 -1.21 7.69
CA LYS A 103 12.79 -1.68 6.54
C LYS A 103 12.14 -1.22 5.22
N LEU A 104 10.83 -1.46 5.03
CA LEU A 104 10.10 -1.03 3.83
C LEU A 104 10.15 0.48 3.63
N LEU A 105 9.84 1.26 4.66
CA LEU A 105 9.85 2.73 4.56
C LEU A 105 11.25 3.26 4.23
N THR A 106 12.31 2.68 4.78
CA THR A 106 13.69 3.06 4.45
C THR A 106 14.02 2.79 2.96
N ARG A 107 13.56 1.66 2.40
CA ARG A 107 13.72 1.38 0.95
C ARG A 107 12.97 2.40 0.09
N ILE A 108 11.74 2.72 0.49
CA ILE A 108 10.91 3.71 -0.20
C ILE A 108 11.54 5.10 -0.14
N ASP A 109 12.03 5.53 1.03
CA ASP A 109 12.71 6.82 1.19
C ASP A 109 13.95 6.92 0.26
N GLY A 110 14.69 5.81 0.08
CA GLY A 110 15.79 5.74 -0.90
C GLY A 110 15.32 5.94 -2.34
N LEU A 111 14.23 5.29 -2.74
CA LEU A 111 13.65 5.44 -4.09
C LEU A 111 13.17 6.87 -4.35
N MET A 112 12.60 7.53 -3.35
CA MET A 112 12.02 8.87 -3.48
C MET A 112 13.05 9.97 -3.73
N GLN A 113 14.35 9.65 -3.69
CA GLN A 113 15.40 10.60 -4.11
C GLN A 113 15.31 10.90 -5.63
N ASP A 114 14.94 9.91 -6.43
CA ASP A 114 14.94 10.00 -7.90
C ASP A 114 13.59 9.69 -8.54
N LYS A 115 12.64 9.13 -7.79
CA LYS A 115 11.37 8.61 -8.31
C LYS A 115 10.17 9.14 -7.52
N LYS A 116 9.01 9.16 -8.16
CA LYS A 116 7.74 9.32 -7.45
C LYS A 116 7.28 7.95 -6.95
N VAL A 117 6.93 7.85 -5.68
CA VAL A 117 6.40 6.61 -5.08
C VAL A 117 5.01 6.84 -4.54
N ILE A 118 4.09 5.93 -4.86
CA ILE A 118 2.70 5.94 -4.40
C ILE A 118 2.40 4.59 -3.78
N LEU A 119 1.70 4.62 -2.66
CA LEU A 119 1.20 3.42 -1.99
C LEU A 119 -0.30 3.28 -2.21
N ILE A 120 -0.73 2.07 -2.54
CA ILE A 120 -2.16 1.71 -2.66
C ILE A 120 -2.44 0.55 -1.73
N SER A 121 -3.46 0.67 -0.90
CA SER A 121 -3.83 -0.37 0.05
C SER A 121 -5.34 -0.62 0.15
N GLY A 122 -5.69 -1.69 0.86
CA GLY A 122 -7.07 -2.14 1.02
C GLY A 122 -7.42 -2.65 2.42
N ASP A 123 -8.23 -3.71 2.49
CA ASP A 123 -8.67 -4.47 3.68
C ASP A 123 -9.54 -3.74 4.71
N ARG A 124 -9.63 -2.42 4.69
CA ARG A 124 -10.21 -1.62 5.77
C ARG A 124 -11.72 -1.44 5.70
N HIS A 125 -12.38 -1.85 4.61
CA HIS A 125 -13.81 -1.61 4.35
C HIS A 125 -14.19 -0.11 4.49
N ARG A 126 -13.26 0.75 4.10
CA ARG A 126 -13.37 2.22 4.06
C ARG A 126 -12.29 2.79 3.17
N ALA A 127 -12.33 4.09 2.95
CA ALA A 127 -11.26 4.80 2.26
C ALA A 127 -10.66 5.90 3.15
N GLY A 128 -9.45 6.32 2.80
CA GLY A 128 -8.71 7.44 3.38
C GLY A 128 -7.40 7.68 2.65
N LEU A 129 -6.94 8.92 2.68
CA LEU A 129 -5.62 9.33 2.21
C LEU A 129 -4.69 9.48 3.42
N TYR A 130 -3.48 8.96 3.31
CA TYR A 130 -2.47 9.05 4.38
C TYR A 130 -1.19 9.63 3.80
N GLN A 131 -0.49 10.47 4.58
CA GLN A 131 0.74 11.12 4.14
C GLN A 131 1.82 11.08 5.21
N LYS A 132 3.05 10.76 4.78
CA LYS A 132 4.27 10.88 5.58
C LYS A 132 5.34 11.58 4.75
N GLY A 133 5.59 12.86 5.03
CA GLY A 133 6.43 13.69 4.15
C GLY A 133 5.82 13.78 2.75
N ASN A 134 6.58 13.39 1.74
CA ASN A 134 6.13 13.35 0.34
C ASN A 134 5.52 12.00 -0.07
N LEU A 135 5.52 11.01 0.81
CA LEU A 135 4.94 9.70 0.53
C LEU A 135 3.45 9.72 0.83
N ILE A 136 2.64 9.31 -0.14
CA ILE A 136 1.18 9.25 -0.04
C ILE A 136 0.72 7.81 -0.19
N GLU A 137 -0.22 7.40 0.65
CA GLU A 137 -0.96 6.14 0.56
C GLU A 137 -2.45 6.43 0.38
N ILE A 138 -3.04 5.84 -0.66
CA ILE A 138 -4.49 5.76 -0.80
C ILE A 138 -4.97 4.38 -0.35
N THR A 139 -5.89 4.36 0.60
CA THR A 139 -6.67 3.17 0.95
C THR A 139 -8.07 3.33 0.39
N ALA A 140 -8.54 2.36 -0.41
CA ALA A 140 -9.93 2.31 -0.87
C ALA A 140 -10.38 0.86 -0.99
N SER A 141 -11.24 0.40 -0.09
CA SER A 141 -11.54 -1.02 0.07
C SER A 141 -12.99 -1.33 0.45
N ALA A 142 -13.92 -0.56 -0.09
CA ALA A 142 -15.34 -0.73 0.19
C ALA A 142 -16.19 -0.73 -1.10
N LEU A 143 -15.74 -1.41 -2.15
CA LEU A 143 -16.39 -1.39 -3.46
C LEU A 143 -17.84 -1.92 -3.42
N ASN A 144 -18.08 -3.00 -2.67
CA ASN A 144 -19.39 -3.65 -2.57
C ASN A 144 -20.08 -3.46 -1.23
N LYS A 145 -19.31 -3.16 -0.16
CA LYS A 145 -19.83 -3.01 1.20
C LYS A 145 -18.96 -2.06 2.01
N GLY A 146 -19.57 -0.98 2.47
CA GLY A 146 -18.95 -0.06 3.41
C GLY A 146 -18.92 -0.61 4.85
N SER A 147 -18.36 0.18 5.75
CA SER A 147 -18.28 -0.10 7.18
C SER A 147 -19.33 0.70 7.96
N SER A 148 -19.98 0.07 8.93
CA SER A 148 -20.83 0.78 9.91
C SER A 148 -20.04 1.39 11.07
N ARG A 149 -18.72 1.22 11.09
CA ARG A 149 -17.85 1.71 12.18
C ARG A 149 -17.65 3.21 12.10
N PRO A 150 -17.40 3.88 13.24
CA PRO A 150 -17.10 5.30 13.29
C PRO A 150 -15.91 5.69 12.38
N ILE A 151 -15.84 6.98 12.07
CA ILE A 151 -14.68 7.59 11.42
C ILE A 151 -13.45 7.33 12.30
N GLU A 152 -12.37 6.90 11.65
CA GLU A 152 -11.09 6.66 12.32
C GLU A 152 -10.22 7.90 12.27
N THR A 153 -9.36 8.04 13.27
CA THR A 153 -8.33 9.08 13.32
C THR A 153 -6.94 8.43 13.29
N ASP A 154 -6.03 9.06 12.59
CA ASP A 154 -4.62 8.65 12.54
C ASP A 154 -3.75 9.90 12.36
N PRO A 155 -2.55 9.98 12.98
CA PRO A 155 -1.66 11.14 12.83
C PRO A 155 -1.24 11.43 11.38
N LEU A 156 -1.27 10.40 10.51
CA LEU A 156 -0.88 10.50 9.11
C LEU A 156 -2.08 10.61 8.15
N LEU A 157 -3.31 10.59 8.68
CA LEU A 157 -4.52 10.71 7.87
C LEU A 157 -4.70 12.16 7.39
N LEU A 158 -4.85 12.35 6.09
CA LEU A 158 -5.30 13.60 5.50
C LEU A 158 -6.83 13.64 5.56
N GLY A 159 -7.40 14.75 6.03
CA GLY A 159 -8.86 14.89 6.12
C GLY A 159 -9.50 13.85 7.04
N LYS A 160 -10.33 12.98 6.48
CA LYS A 160 -11.10 11.97 7.23
C LYS A 160 -11.18 10.63 6.51
N THR A 161 -11.63 9.58 7.19
CA THR A 161 -11.95 8.30 6.55
C THR A 161 -13.40 8.27 6.05
N TYR A 162 -13.62 7.53 4.96
CA TYR A 162 -14.92 7.39 4.29
C TYR A 162 -15.42 5.94 4.45
N PRO A 163 -16.36 5.68 5.37
CA PRO A 163 -16.84 4.32 5.66
C PRO A 163 -17.90 3.79 4.68
N GLN A 164 -18.52 4.66 3.86
CA GLN A 164 -19.47 4.24 2.84
C GLN A 164 -18.79 3.48 1.70
N THR A 165 -19.60 2.91 0.80
CA THR A 165 -19.09 2.30 -0.44
C THR A 165 -18.27 3.31 -1.24
N ASN A 166 -17.09 2.87 -1.64
CA ASN A 166 -16.09 3.72 -2.26
C ASN A 166 -15.14 2.92 -3.16
N PHE A 167 -14.45 3.66 -4.03
CA PHE A 167 -13.28 3.19 -4.77
C PHE A 167 -12.26 4.33 -4.91
N GLY A 168 -11.01 3.95 -5.10
CA GLY A 168 -9.92 4.88 -5.38
C GLY A 168 -9.70 5.05 -6.87
N VAL A 169 -9.30 6.25 -7.27
CA VAL A 169 -8.83 6.55 -8.62
C VAL A 169 -7.43 7.11 -8.54
N LEU A 170 -6.54 6.54 -9.34
CA LEU A 170 -5.21 7.07 -9.60
C LEU A 170 -5.19 7.57 -11.04
N ASN A 171 -5.07 8.88 -11.21
CA ASN A 171 -4.91 9.50 -12.51
C ASN A 171 -3.45 9.98 -12.66
N ILE A 172 -2.79 9.54 -13.73
CA ILE A 172 -1.42 9.91 -14.03
C ILE A 172 -1.41 10.65 -15.37
N GLU A 173 -0.97 11.89 -15.37
CA GLU A 173 -0.77 12.73 -16.55
C GLU A 173 0.73 12.98 -16.73
N PRO A 174 1.47 12.08 -17.40
CA PRO A 174 2.92 12.12 -17.46
C PRO A 174 3.45 13.39 -18.12
N SER A 175 2.80 13.87 -19.19
CA SER A 175 3.15 15.09 -19.91
C SER A 175 3.06 16.35 -19.05
N LYS A 176 2.17 16.38 -18.05
CA LYS A 176 2.02 17.48 -17.08
C LYS A 176 2.79 17.27 -15.78
N ASN A 177 3.40 16.08 -15.61
CA ASN A 177 4.03 15.64 -14.36
C ASN A 177 3.07 15.68 -13.13
N ILE A 178 1.78 15.44 -13.39
CA ILE A 178 0.71 15.45 -12.37
C ILE A 178 0.28 14.01 -12.08
N ILE A 179 0.10 13.73 -10.80
CA ILE A 179 -0.52 12.51 -10.30
C ILE A 179 -1.60 12.93 -9.33
N THR A 180 -2.84 12.50 -9.59
CA THR A 180 -3.99 12.78 -8.73
C THR A 180 -4.50 11.47 -8.14
N LEU A 181 -4.70 11.47 -6.84
CA LEU A 181 -5.34 10.39 -6.10
C LEU A 181 -6.70 10.88 -5.63
N SER A 182 -7.77 10.20 -5.96
CA SER A 182 -9.09 10.56 -5.45
C SER A 182 -9.86 9.38 -4.91
N ILE A 183 -10.68 9.64 -3.90
CA ILE A 183 -11.64 8.72 -3.33
C ILE A 183 -13.00 9.08 -3.86
N ASN A 184 -13.69 8.12 -4.44
CA ASN A 184 -15.01 8.32 -5.02
C ASN A 184 -16.04 7.41 -4.34
N ASN A 185 -17.30 7.88 -4.25
CA ASN A 185 -18.39 7.02 -3.82
C ASN A 185 -18.84 6.08 -4.94
N LYS A 186 -19.78 5.18 -4.65
CA LYS A 186 -20.32 4.20 -5.62
C LYS A 186 -20.93 4.84 -6.89
N ASP A 187 -21.33 6.11 -6.83
CA ASP A 187 -21.96 6.85 -7.93
C ASP A 187 -20.92 7.67 -8.73
N GLY A 188 -19.64 7.53 -8.42
CA GLY A 188 -18.53 8.23 -9.09
C GLY A 188 -18.31 9.66 -8.59
N LYS A 189 -19.04 10.10 -7.56
CA LYS A 189 -18.82 11.42 -6.97
C LYS A 189 -17.58 11.42 -6.11
N GLU A 190 -16.67 12.37 -6.37
CA GLU A 190 -15.46 12.57 -5.57
C GLU A 190 -15.80 12.95 -4.13
N LEU A 191 -15.13 12.33 -3.20
CA LEU A 191 -15.24 12.54 -1.75
C LEU A 191 -14.02 13.25 -1.18
N GLU A 192 -12.84 12.99 -1.75
CA GLU A 192 -11.53 13.54 -1.34
C GLU A 192 -10.53 13.39 -2.48
N SER A 193 -9.59 14.34 -2.63
CA SER A 193 -8.46 14.26 -3.56
C SER A 193 -7.27 15.11 -3.08
#